data_bfecf43150469e1fee63deb599e74fc4
#
_entry.id   bfecf43150469e1fee63deb599e74fc4
#
_cell.length_a   1.000
_cell.length_b   1.000
_cell.length_c   1.000
_cell.angle_alpha   90.00
_cell.angle_beta   90.00
_cell.angle_gamma   90.00
#
_symmetry.space_group_name_H-M   'P 1'
#
loop_
_entity.id
_entity.type
_entity.pdbx_description
1 polymer ?
#
loop_
_entity_poly.entity_id
_entity_poly.type
_entity_poly.pdbx_seq_one_letter_code
_entity_poly.pdbx_strand_id
1 'polypeptide(L)'
;MPCVLPQRITPKLCKIIKKYHPVYVNTHFNHPWECTPEAEKACAMLADAGCPVGNQAVLMKGVNDNPDVMLDLHRKLLKMRVRPYYIYQADLTKGTNHFRTPVSVGLEIMDKLRGHTSGLAIPYYVIDAPGGGGKIPILPQYVLGRNGNDIILRNYKYNIYTYPDVENSTQQENVVEQPYMRKRTNGRKAASPKVVPRELVPAEK
;
A
#
# COMPACT_ATOMS: atom_id res chain seq x y z
N MET A 1 -16.18 -11.94 -4.91
CA MET A 1 -15.62 -10.79 -4.16
C MET A 1 -16.77 -9.90 -3.69
N PRO A 2 -16.74 -9.34 -2.47
CA PRO A 2 -17.86 -8.57 -1.92
C PRO A 2 -18.27 -7.34 -2.76
N CYS A 3 -17.34 -6.68 -3.44
CA CYS A 3 -17.64 -5.51 -4.27
C CYS A 3 -18.36 -5.88 -5.58
N VAL A 4 -18.00 -6.98 -6.23
CA VAL A 4 -18.53 -7.34 -7.56
C VAL A 4 -19.77 -8.22 -7.47
N LEU A 5 -19.81 -9.13 -6.52
CA LEU A 5 -20.91 -10.08 -6.34
C LEU A 5 -21.16 -10.35 -4.86
N PRO A 6 -21.72 -9.35 -4.13
CA PRO A 6 -21.93 -9.44 -2.67
C PRO A 6 -22.83 -10.61 -2.26
N GLN A 7 -23.75 -11.05 -3.12
CA GLN A 7 -24.67 -12.17 -2.87
C GLN A 7 -23.96 -13.51 -2.62
N ARG A 8 -22.68 -13.63 -3.04
CA ARG A 8 -21.89 -14.84 -2.73
C ARG A 8 -21.48 -14.94 -1.27
N ILE A 9 -21.53 -13.85 -0.51
CA ILE A 9 -21.28 -13.87 0.93
C ILE A 9 -22.55 -14.30 1.63
N THR A 10 -22.67 -15.60 1.84
CA THR A 10 -23.86 -16.23 2.45
C THR A 10 -23.62 -16.56 3.91
N PRO A 11 -24.70 -16.70 4.75
CA PRO A 11 -24.57 -17.19 6.12
C PRO A 11 -23.88 -18.55 6.23
N LYS A 12 -24.08 -19.43 5.23
CA LYS A 12 -23.41 -20.74 5.16
C LYS A 12 -21.90 -20.58 4.98
N LEU A 13 -21.44 -19.69 4.09
CA LEU A 13 -20.03 -19.39 3.90
C LEU A 13 -19.42 -18.81 5.19
N CYS A 14 -20.11 -17.85 5.83
CA CYS A 14 -19.65 -17.24 7.09
C CYS A 14 -19.50 -18.27 8.22
N LYS A 15 -20.42 -19.24 8.34
CA LYS A 15 -20.31 -20.34 9.30
C LYS A 15 -19.07 -21.20 9.03
N ILE A 16 -18.78 -21.51 7.76
CA ILE A 16 -17.59 -22.28 7.38
C ILE A 16 -16.33 -21.50 7.74
N ILE A 17 -16.25 -20.23 7.33
CA ILE A 17 -15.10 -19.35 7.63
C ILE A 17 -14.86 -19.31 9.15
N LYS A 18 -15.92 -19.09 9.94
CA LYS A 18 -15.84 -19.03 11.40
C LYS A 18 -15.28 -20.32 12.02
N LYS A 19 -15.46 -21.47 11.37
CA LYS A 19 -14.92 -22.75 11.84
C LYS A 19 -13.41 -22.89 11.61
N TYR A 20 -12.86 -22.21 10.61
CA TYR A 20 -11.47 -22.40 10.13
C TYR A 20 -10.58 -21.18 10.35
N HIS A 21 -10.80 -20.46 11.45
CA HIS A 21 -9.94 -19.32 11.81
C HIS A 21 -8.46 -19.73 12.01
N PRO A 22 -7.52 -18.78 11.74
CA PRO A 22 -7.73 -17.42 11.25
C PRO A 22 -7.89 -17.36 9.70
N VAL A 23 -8.85 -16.58 9.22
CA VAL A 23 -9.05 -16.30 7.79
C VAL A 23 -9.02 -14.79 7.57
N TYR A 24 -8.13 -14.32 6.71
CA TYR A 24 -8.02 -12.92 6.31
C TYR A 24 -8.62 -12.75 4.91
N VAL A 25 -9.42 -11.71 4.72
CA VAL A 25 -10.07 -11.44 3.44
C VAL A 25 -9.60 -10.09 2.91
N ASN A 26 -8.97 -10.07 1.72
CA ASN A 26 -8.67 -8.85 1.00
C ASN A 26 -9.66 -8.65 -0.14
N THR A 27 -10.21 -7.44 -0.21
CA THR A 27 -11.15 -6.99 -1.23
C THR A 27 -10.46 -6.08 -2.24
N HIS A 28 -11.14 -5.80 -3.33
CA HIS A 28 -10.72 -4.87 -4.38
C HIS A 28 -11.83 -3.86 -4.64
N PHE A 29 -11.89 -2.80 -3.84
CA PHE A 29 -12.66 -1.60 -4.12
C PHE A 29 -11.70 -0.56 -4.68
N ASN A 30 -12.01 -0.04 -5.86
CA ASN A 30 -11.19 0.95 -6.55
C ASN A 30 -11.85 2.33 -6.57
N HIS A 31 -13.18 2.40 -6.40
CA HIS A 31 -13.95 3.64 -6.48
C HIS A 31 -15.04 3.68 -5.40
N PRO A 32 -15.39 4.88 -4.86
CA PRO A 32 -16.47 5.03 -3.87
C PRO A 32 -17.84 4.50 -4.32
N TRP A 33 -18.10 4.44 -5.61
CA TRP A 33 -19.35 3.91 -6.17
C TRP A 33 -19.51 2.40 -6.01
N GLU A 34 -18.42 1.68 -5.81
CA GLU A 34 -18.45 0.24 -5.52
C GLU A 34 -18.87 -0.07 -4.06
N CYS A 35 -18.85 0.96 -3.19
CA CYS A 35 -19.29 0.84 -1.80
C CYS A 35 -20.82 0.91 -1.72
N THR A 36 -21.50 -0.05 -2.32
CA THR A 36 -22.97 -0.16 -2.29
C THR A 36 -23.46 -0.73 -0.95
N PRO A 37 -24.75 -0.53 -0.59
CA PRO A 37 -25.33 -1.13 0.62
C PRO A 37 -25.19 -2.66 0.67
N GLU A 38 -25.28 -3.34 -0.48
CA GLU A 38 -25.12 -4.79 -0.58
C GLU A 38 -23.66 -5.20 -0.32
N ALA A 39 -22.69 -4.46 -0.84
CA ALA A 39 -21.28 -4.68 -0.59
C ALA A 39 -20.92 -4.40 0.88
N GLU A 40 -21.47 -3.35 1.47
CA GLU A 40 -21.34 -3.05 2.90
C GLU A 40 -21.86 -4.20 3.77
N LYS A 41 -23.08 -4.69 3.49
CA LYS A 41 -23.66 -5.84 4.18
C LYS A 41 -22.78 -7.09 4.06
N ALA A 42 -22.25 -7.37 2.87
CA ALA A 42 -21.39 -8.53 2.67
C ALA A 42 -20.06 -8.40 3.45
N CYS A 43 -19.45 -7.21 3.49
CA CYS A 43 -18.25 -6.96 4.28
C CYS A 43 -18.54 -7.07 5.79
N ALA A 44 -19.69 -6.56 6.26
CA ALA A 44 -20.11 -6.69 7.64
C ALA A 44 -20.29 -8.17 8.05
N MET A 45 -20.91 -8.99 7.19
CA MET A 45 -21.07 -10.43 7.43
C MET A 45 -19.72 -11.16 7.59
N LEU A 46 -18.72 -10.79 6.79
CA LEU A 46 -17.36 -11.34 6.90
C LEU A 46 -16.71 -10.90 8.21
N ALA A 47 -16.81 -9.61 8.55
CA ALA A 47 -16.25 -9.06 9.78
C ALA A 47 -16.92 -9.68 11.03
N ASP A 48 -18.25 -9.92 11.00
CA ASP A 48 -19.00 -10.58 12.09
C ASP A 48 -18.65 -12.08 12.19
N ALA A 49 -18.22 -12.70 11.09
CA ALA A 49 -17.65 -14.02 11.11
C ALA A 49 -16.23 -14.08 11.70
N GLY A 50 -15.66 -12.93 12.08
CA GLY A 50 -14.33 -12.81 12.70
C GLY A 50 -13.19 -12.66 11.69
N CYS A 51 -13.48 -12.35 10.41
CA CYS A 51 -12.44 -12.10 9.42
C CYS A 51 -11.93 -10.68 9.54
N PRO A 52 -10.64 -10.44 9.69
CA PRO A 52 -10.05 -9.16 9.32
C PRO A 52 -10.25 -8.92 7.82
N VAL A 53 -10.91 -7.80 7.47
CA VAL A 53 -11.21 -7.46 6.07
C VAL A 53 -10.33 -6.29 5.66
N GLY A 54 -9.50 -6.51 4.64
CA GLY A 54 -8.64 -5.50 4.02
C GLY A 54 -9.12 -5.10 2.63
N ASN A 55 -8.60 -3.99 2.12
CA ASN A 55 -8.79 -3.57 0.73
C ASN A 55 -7.46 -3.24 0.09
N GLN A 56 -7.30 -3.69 -1.13
CA GLN A 56 -6.23 -3.28 -2.03
C GLN A 56 -6.85 -2.66 -3.28
N ALA A 57 -6.43 -1.45 -3.61
CA ALA A 57 -6.89 -0.73 -4.80
C ALA A 57 -5.75 -0.63 -5.82
N VAL A 58 -6.10 -0.52 -7.09
CA VAL A 58 -5.15 -0.18 -8.17
C VAL A 58 -5.41 1.26 -8.58
N LEU A 59 -4.35 2.06 -8.68
CA LEU A 59 -4.44 3.43 -9.12
C LEU A 59 -4.60 3.47 -10.65
N MET A 60 -5.74 4.02 -11.11
CA MET A 60 -6.12 4.01 -12.52
C MET A 60 -6.51 5.40 -12.99
N LYS A 61 -5.91 5.84 -14.09
CA LYS A 61 -6.21 7.11 -14.75
C LYS A 61 -7.67 7.20 -15.17
N GLY A 62 -8.32 8.33 -14.82
CA GLY A 62 -9.73 8.58 -15.16
C GLY A 62 -10.73 7.81 -14.31
N VAL A 63 -10.29 7.04 -13.31
CA VAL A 63 -11.15 6.29 -12.39
C VAL A 63 -10.99 6.79 -10.97
N ASN A 64 -9.79 6.71 -10.43
CA ASN A 64 -9.51 7.02 -9.02
C ASN A 64 -8.20 7.81 -8.84
N ASP A 65 -7.70 8.45 -9.87
CA ASP A 65 -6.51 9.29 -9.89
C ASP A 65 -6.73 10.71 -9.34
N ASN A 66 -7.78 10.85 -8.53
CA ASN A 66 -8.11 12.10 -7.82
C ASN A 66 -7.99 11.90 -6.30
N PRO A 67 -7.24 12.78 -5.59
CA PRO A 67 -7.06 12.66 -4.15
C PRO A 67 -8.35 12.69 -3.33
N ASP A 68 -9.37 13.45 -3.73
CA ASP A 68 -10.65 13.54 -3.02
C ASP A 68 -11.49 12.28 -3.22
N VAL A 69 -11.46 11.68 -4.43
CA VAL A 69 -12.10 10.38 -4.71
C VAL A 69 -11.50 9.29 -3.84
N MET A 70 -10.18 9.24 -3.73
CA MET A 70 -9.50 8.27 -2.87
C MET A 70 -9.74 8.52 -1.39
N LEU A 71 -9.82 9.77 -0.96
CA LEU A 71 -10.18 10.11 0.41
C LEU A 71 -11.61 9.63 0.76
N ASP A 72 -12.58 9.83 -0.15
CA ASP A 72 -13.96 9.34 0.04
C ASP A 72 -14.00 7.81 0.07
N LEU A 73 -13.32 7.14 -0.86
CA LEU A 73 -13.22 5.67 -0.88
C LEU A 73 -12.73 5.13 0.47
N HIS A 74 -11.62 5.67 0.97
CA HIS A 74 -10.99 5.14 2.17
C HIS A 74 -11.83 5.41 3.43
N ARG A 75 -12.56 6.53 3.48
CA ARG A 75 -13.52 6.81 4.55
C ARG A 75 -14.72 5.86 4.51
N LYS A 76 -15.26 5.57 3.31
CA LYS A 76 -16.33 4.59 3.12
C LYS A 76 -15.90 3.18 3.51
N LEU A 77 -14.70 2.77 3.11
CA LEU A 77 -14.14 1.47 3.49
C LEU A 77 -14.08 1.28 5.01
N LEU A 78 -13.62 2.29 5.77
CA LEU A 78 -13.63 2.20 7.23
C LEU A 78 -15.04 2.06 7.81
N LYS A 79 -16.02 2.80 7.27
CA LYS A 79 -17.43 2.64 7.67
C LYS A 79 -17.93 1.21 7.44
N MET A 80 -17.50 0.59 6.34
CA MET A 80 -17.79 -0.79 5.98
C MET A 80 -16.97 -1.83 6.78
N ARG A 81 -16.15 -1.38 7.75
CA ARG A 81 -15.23 -2.23 8.55
C ARG A 81 -14.17 -2.93 7.69
N VAL A 82 -13.81 -2.29 6.56
CA VAL A 82 -12.77 -2.73 5.64
C VAL A 82 -11.56 -1.82 5.80
N ARG A 83 -10.41 -2.37 6.17
CA ARG A 83 -9.19 -1.58 6.34
C ARG A 83 -8.48 -1.39 5.02
N PRO A 84 -8.22 -0.16 4.54
CA PRO A 84 -7.31 0.08 3.43
C PRO A 84 -5.93 -0.54 3.71
N TYR A 85 -5.44 -1.36 2.79
CA TYR A 85 -4.19 -2.10 2.95
C TYR A 85 -3.13 -1.63 1.96
N TYR A 86 -3.45 -1.71 0.65
CA TYR A 86 -2.57 -1.22 -0.41
C TYR A 86 -3.29 -0.32 -1.40
N ILE A 87 -2.54 0.64 -1.96
CA ILE A 87 -2.77 1.22 -3.28
C ILE A 87 -1.61 0.74 -4.16
N TYR A 88 -1.91 0.03 -5.23
CA TYR A 88 -0.92 -0.40 -6.21
C TYR A 88 -0.78 0.63 -7.32
N GLN A 89 0.45 0.98 -7.66
CA GLN A 89 0.72 1.56 -8.97
C GLN A 89 0.38 0.50 -10.03
N ALA A 90 -0.32 0.90 -11.09
CA ALA A 90 -0.71 -0.05 -12.15
C ALA A 90 0.52 -0.70 -12.80
N ASP A 91 0.50 -2.02 -12.91
CA ASP A 91 1.56 -2.81 -13.51
C ASP A 91 1.78 -2.51 -15.00
N LEU A 92 2.99 -2.88 -15.49
CA LEU A 92 3.38 -2.77 -16.88
C LEU A 92 2.73 -3.88 -17.74
N THR A 93 1.40 -3.95 -17.74
CA THR A 93 0.66 -4.96 -18.49
C THR A 93 0.39 -4.48 -19.92
N LYS A 94 0.60 -5.37 -20.91
CA LYS A 94 0.31 -5.06 -22.32
C LYS A 94 -1.17 -4.69 -22.49
N GLY A 95 -1.44 -3.58 -23.17
CA GLY A 95 -2.79 -3.10 -23.47
C GLY A 95 -3.42 -2.21 -22.39
N THR A 96 -2.79 -2.01 -21.23
CA THR A 96 -3.35 -1.21 -20.11
C THR A 96 -2.68 0.15 -19.90
N ASN A 97 -1.79 0.55 -20.79
CA ASN A 97 -1.02 1.80 -20.64
C ASN A 97 -1.89 3.06 -20.49
N HIS A 98 -3.07 3.09 -21.11
CA HIS A 98 -4.01 4.21 -21.02
C HIS A 98 -4.61 4.42 -19.62
N PHE A 99 -4.60 3.38 -18.76
CA PHE A 99 -5.02 3.47 -17.37
C PHE A 99 -3.87 3.83 -16.40
N ARG A 100 -2.65 3.90 -16.88
CA ARG A 100 -1.51 4.18 -16.02
C ARG A 100 -1.45 5.66 -15.65
N THR A 101 -1.12 5.92 -14.39
CA THR A 101 -0.90 7.25 -13.83
C THR A 101 0.59 7.50 -13.59
N PRO A 102 1.06 8.75 -13.57
CA PRO A 102 2.37 9.08 -13.00
C PRO A 102 2.44 8.70 -11.52
N VAL A 103 3.63 8.31 -11.05
CA VAL A 103 3.86 8.01 -9.61
C VAL A 103 3.58 9.23 -8.72
N SER A 104 3.79 10.44 -9.24
CA SER A 104 3.49 11.70 -8.53
C SER A 104 2.04 11.81 -8.10
N VAL A 105 1.10 11.29 -8.90
CA VAL A 105 -0.34 11.27 -8.55
C VAL A 105 -0.59 10.40 -7.30
N GLY A 106 0.04 9.24 -7.22
CA GLY A 106 -0.04 8.39 -6.03
C GLY A 106 0.57 9.04 -4.79
N LEU A 107 1.66 9.79 -4.95
CA LEU A 107 2.27 10.56 -3.85
C LEU A 107 1.36 11.70 -3.38
N GLU A 108 0.69 12.40 -4.30
CA GLU A 108 -0.29 13.46 -3.99
C GLU A 108 -1.50 12.88 -3.22
N ILE A 109 -2.01 11.72 -3.64
CA ILE A 109 -3.05 11.00 -2.92
C ILE A 109 -2.59 10.65 -1.50
N MET A 110 -1.38 10.16 -1.32
CA MET A 110 -0.84 9.83 -0.01
C MET A 110 -0.67 11.06 0.89
N ASP A 111 -0.23 12.20 0.35
CA ASP A 111 -0.19 13.48 1.07
C ASP A 111 -1.59 13.94 1.48
N LYS A 112 -2.60 13.82 0.59
CA LYS A 112 -3.99 14.16 0.88
C LYS A 112 -4.60 13.27 1.96
N LEU A 113 -4.33 11.98 1.95
CA LEU A 113 -4.85 11.06 2.97
C LEU A 113 -4.28 11.38 4.35
N ARG A 114 -2.98 11.72 4.45
CA ARG A 114 -2.34 12.07 5.71
C ARG A 114 -2.87 13.42 6.22
N GLY A 115 -3.26 13.44 7.49
CA GLY A 115 -3.78 14.63 8.15
C GLY A 115 -5.25 14.98 7.84
N HIS A 116 -5.91 14.31 6.88
CA HIS A 116 -7.30 14.55 6.51
C HIS A 116 -8.24 13.37 6.83
N THR A 117 -7.70 12.26 7.26
CA THR A 117 -8.47 11.08 7.71
C THR A 117 -7.74 10.33 8.82
N SER A 118 -8.40 9.32 9.40
CA SER A 118 -7.79 8.44 10.41
C SER A 118 -6.57 7.71 9.84
N GLY A 119 -5.53 7.50 10.64
CA GLY A 119 -4.39 6.67 10.29
C GLY A 119 -4.78 5.24 9.88
N LEU A 120 -5.92 4.73 10.37
CA LEU A 120 -6.46 3.43 9.95
C LEU A 120 -6.92 3.42 8.49
N ALA A 121 -7.22 4.59 7.91
CA ALA A 121 -7.63 4.76 6.51
C ALA A 121 -6.45 4.93 5.56
N ILE A 122 -5.21 5.00 6.05
CA ILE A 122 -4.03 5.26 5.23
C ILE A 122 -3.38 3.93 4.85
N PRO A 123 -3.41 3.53 3.56
CA PRO A 123 -2.77 2.32 3.05
C PRO A 123 -1.27 2.53 2.81
N TYR A 124 -0.59 1.47 2.37
CA TYR A 124 0.70 1.58 1.72
C TYR A 124 0.51 1.78 0.21
N TYR A 125 1.08 2.86 -0.32
CA TYR A 125 1.23 3.00 -1.77
C TYR A 125 2.48 2.25 -2.20
N VAL A 126 2.33 1.31 -3.15
CA VAL A 126 3.41 0.38 -3.52
C VAL A 126 3.55 0.24 -5.04
N ILE A 127 4.78 -0.01 -5.46
CA ILE A 127 5.13 -0.41 -6.81
C ILE A 127 5.63 -1.85 -6.77
N ASP A 128 5.06 -2.74 -7.56
CA ASP A 128 5.62 -4.05 -7.81
C ASP A 128 6.78 -3.91 -8.80
N ALA A 129 7.99 -4.01 -8.28
CA ALA A 129 9.19 -3.74 -9.07
C ALA A 129 9.39 -4.83 -10.14
N PRO A 130 9.60 -4.45 -11.42
CA PRO A 130 9.87 -5.40 -12.49
C PRO A 130 11.08 -6.29 -12.19
N GLY A 131 11.11 -7.51 -12.74
CA GLY A 131 12.22 -8.41 -12.57
C GLY A 131 12.29 -9.10 -11.20
N GLY A 132 11.19 -9.14 -10.44
CA GLY A 132 11.12 -9.82 -9.15
C GLY A 132 11.65 -8.99 -7.98
N GLY A 133 11.72 -7.66 -8.13
CA GLY A 133 12.18 -6.74 -7.08
C GLY A 133 11.23 -6.60 -5.88
N GLY A 134 10.03 -7.19 -5.95
CA GLY A 134 9.04 -7.17 -4.87
C GLY A 134 8.27 -5.86 -4.74
N LYS A 135 7.50 -5.75 -3.66
CA LYS A 135 6.67 -4.58 -3.37
C LYS A 135 7.50 -3.50 -2.69
N ILE A 136 7.72 -2.38 -3.38
CA ILE A 136 8.47 -1.23 -2.87
C ILE A 136 7.47 -0.18 -2.40
N PRO A 137 7.39 0.13 -1.09
CA PRO A 137 6.55 1.20 -0.58
C PRO A 137 7.11 2.56 -1.02
N ILE A 138 6.24 3.39 -1.58
CA ILE A 138 6.54 4.75 -2.02
C ILE A 138 5.81 5.72 -1.11
N LEU A 139 6.55 6.66 -0.54
CA LEU A 139 6.00 7.64 0.38
C LEU A 139 6.41 9.05 -0.05
N PRO A 140 5.58 10.07 0.24
CA PRO A 140 6.02 11.46 0.18
C PRO A 140 7.25 11.68 1.06
N GLN A 141 8.12 12.58 0.67
CA GLN A 141 9.33 12.89 1.44
C GLN A 141 8.95 13.72 2.67
N TYR A 142 8.98 13.11 3.83
CA TYR A 142 8.73 13.77 5.12
C TYR A 142 10.01 14.12 5.86
N VAL A 143 11.10 13.40 5.67
CA VAL A 143 12.43 13.75 6.17
C VAL A 143 13.14 14.53 5.07
N LEU A 144 13.39 15.82 5.30
CA LEU A 144 14.02 16.70 4.31
C LEU A 144 15.54 16.69 4.42
N GLY A 145 16.09 16.40 5.63
CA GLY A 145 17.52 16.39 5.86
C GLY A 145 17.85 16.41 7.35
N ARG A 146 19.12 16.71 7.63
CA ARG A 146 19.68 16.90 8.98
C ARG A 146 20.45 18.21 9.07
N ASN A 147 20.44 18.78 10.27
CA ASN A 147 21.30 19.92 10.64
C ASN A 147 21.95 19.57 12.00
N GLY A 148 23.20 19.12 11.95
CA GLY A 148 23.83 18.49 13.14
C GLY A 148 23.04 17.26 13.60
N ASN A 149 22.65 17.25 14.86
CA ASN A 149 21.84 16.16 15.44
C ASN A 149 20.34 16.31 15.18
N ASP A 150 19.90 17.43 14.61
CA ASP A 150 18.48 17.65 14.38
C ASP A 150 18.04 17.09 13.03
N ILE A 151 16.85 16.46 13.03
CA ILE A 151 16.15 16.03 11.82
C ILE A 151 15.21 17.14 11.38
N ILE A 152 15.28 17.52 10.09
CA ILE A 152 14.37 18.48 9.47
C ILE A 152 13.20 17.71 8.85
N LEU A 153 11.99 17.98 9.33
CA LEU A 153 10.77 17.29 8.97
C LEU A 153 9.78 18.23 8.27
N ARG A 154 9.00 17.66 7.35
CA ARG A 154 7.86 18.31 6.70
C ARG A 154 6.58 17.60 7.10
N ASN A 155 5.55 18.33 7.51
CA ASN A 155 4.22 17.75 7.75
C ASN A 155 3.34 17.78 6.48
N TYR A 156 2.11 17.29 6.59
CA TYR A 156 1.12 17.26 5.49
C TYR A 156 0.65 18.65 5.04
N LYS A 157 0.88 19.70 5.84
CA LYS A 157 0.61 21.11 5.49
C LYS A 157 1.83 21.79 4.89
N TYR A 158 2.90 21.05 4.60
CA TYR A 158 4.19 21.53 4.11
C TYR A 158 4.93 22.43 5.10
N ASN A 159 4.50 22.49 6.37
CA ASN A 159 5.23 23.18 7.42
C ASN A 159 6.48 22.40 7.81
N ILE A 160 7.56 23.13 8.08
CA ILE A 160 8.85 22.57 8.46
C ILE A 160 8.97 22.56 9.97
N TYR A 161 9.48 21.47 10.49
CA TYR A 161 9.74 21.24 11.91
C TYR A 161 11.12 20.67 12.11
N THR A 162 11.71 20.98 13.24
CA THR A 162 12.98 20.40 13.68
C THR A 162 12.70 19.45 14.82
N TYR A 163 13.27 18.27 14.74
CA TYR A 163 13.19 17.24 15.80
C TYR A 163 14.61 16.89 16.27
N PRO A 164 14.95 17.14 17.55
CA PRO A 164 16.25 16.78 18.09
C PRO A 164 16.38 15.25 18.13
N ASP A 165 17.37 14.75 17.39
CA ASP A 165 17.71 13.33 17.37
C ASP A 165 18.81 13.06 18.40
N VAL A 166 18.95 11.83 18.82
CA VAL A 166 20.01 11.41 19.73
C VAL A 166 21.14 10.78 18.94
N GLU A 167 22.38 11.07 19.34
CA GLU A 167 23.51 10.31 18.83
C GLU A 167 23.36 8.85 19.26
N ASN A 168 23.57 7.94 18.31
CA ASN A 168 23.58 6.52 18.63
C ASN A 168 24.82 6.20 19.45
N SER A 169 24.76 6.43 20.78
CA SER A 169 25.85 6.19 21.71
C SER A 169 26.11 4.71 22.00
N THR A 170 25.26 3.84 21.49
CA THR A 170 25.39 2.39 21.59
C THR A 170 25.48 1.77 20.21
N GLN A 171 26.66 1.88 19.59
CA GLN A 171 27.16 0.69 18.88
C GLN A 171 27.50 -0.37 19.94
N GLN A 172 26.53 -0.76 20.75
CA GLN A 172 26.59 -2.08 21.31
C GLN A 172 26.45 -2.99 20.10
N GLU A 173 27.45 -3.81 19.87
CA GLU A 173 27.41 -5.03 19.07
C GLU A 173 26.35 -6.00 19.62
N ASN A 174 25.15 -5.54 19.84
CA ASN A 174 23.98 -6.38 19.84
C ASN A 174 23.70 -6.69 18.38
N VAL A 175 24.64 -7.45 17.80
CA VAL A 175 24.31 -8.35 16.72
C VAL A 175 23.27 -9.29 17.32
N VAL A 176 22.01 -8.86 17.31
CA VAL A 176 20.91 -9.80 17.21
C VAL A 176 21.23 -10.53 15.91
N GLU A 177 21.88 -11.70 16.03
CA GLU A 177 22.00 -12.61 14.91
C GLU A 177 20.60 -12.74 14.34
N GLN A 178 20.38 -12.09 13.20
CA GLN A 178 19.05 -12.13 12.59
C GLN A 178 18.83 -13.59 12.21
N PRO A 179 17.88 -14.30 12.83
CA PRO A 179 17.69 -15.73 12.62
C PRO A 179 17.31 -16.08 11.18
N TYR A 180 17.08 -15.07 10.36
CA TYR A 180 16.67 -15.19 8.95
C TYR A 180 17.83 -15.14 7.95
N MET A 181 19.04 -14.78 8.37
CA MET A 181 20.22 -14.96 7.53
C MET A 181 20.80 -16.37 7.70
N ARG A 182 20.01 -17.40 7.46
CA ARG A 182 20.57 -18.70 7.12
C ARG A 182 21.35 -18.52 5.82
N LYS A 183 22.68 -18.48 5.95
CA LYS A 183 23.58 -18.65 4.80
C LYS A 183 23.10 -19.90 4.07
N ARG A 184 22.50 -19.73 2.90
CA ARG A 184 22.31 -20.84 1.96
C ARG A 184 23.69 -21.25 1.48
N THR A 185 24.34 -22.11 2.24
CA THR A 185 25.51 -22.86 1.79
C THR A 185 25.03 -23.97 0.86
N ASN A 186 24.65 -23.61 -0.35
CA ASN A 186 24.58 -24.54 -1.46
C ASN A 186 25.29 -23.89 -2.63
N GLY A 187 26.44 -24.45 -2.96
CA GLY A 187 27.46 -24.04 -3.88
C GLY A 187 27.06 -23.66 -5.31
N ARG A 188 26.29 -22.59 -5.46
CA ARG A 188 26.21 -21.83 -6.70
C ARG A 188 26.52 -20.38 -6.37
N LYS A 189 27.70 -19.92 -6.82
CA LYS A 189 28.06 -18.51 -6.88
C LYS A 189 26.93 -17.80 -7.66
N ALA A 190 26.06 -17.09 -6.96
CA ALA A 190 25.14 -16.16 -7.60
C ALA A 190 25.99 -15.10 -8.28
N ALA A 191 25.91 -15.02 -9.59
CA ALA A 191 26.49 -13.92 -10.34
C ALA A 191 25.82 -12.63 -9.83
N SER A 192 26.64 -11.67 -9.43
CA SER A 192 26.18 -10.33 -9.08
C SER A 192 25.34 -9.78 -10.23
N PRO A 193 24.15 -9.22 -9.99
CA PRO A 193 23.41 -8.58 -11.06
C PRO A 193 24.27 -7.45 -11.60
N LYS A 194 24.70 -7.57 -12.86
CA LYS A 194 25.31 -6.46 -13.58
C LYS A 194 24.24 -5.37 -13.68
N VAL A 195 24.43 -4.27 -12.97
CA VAL A 195 23.69 -3.04 -13.22
C VAL A 195 24.12 -2.57 -14.60
N VAL A 196 23.30 -2.86 -15.61
CA VAL A 196 23.48 -2.30 -16.96
C VAL A 196 22.89 -0.89 -16.89
N PRO A 197 23.71 0.17 -17.11
CA PRO A 197 23.14 1.51 -17.25
C PRO A 197 22.19 1.48 -18.45
N ARG A 198 20.94 1.82 -18.24
CA ARG A 198 19.97 1.95 -19.33
C ARG A 198 20.34 3.21 -20.11
N GLU A 199 20.90 3.05 -21.29
CA GLU A 199 20.98 4.16 -22.26
C GLU A 199 19.56 4.66 -22.51
N LEU A 200 19.41 6.00 -22.40
CA LEU A 200 18.17 6.68 -22.73
C LEU A 200 17.88 6.44 -24.21
N VAL A 201 16.79 5.74 -24.49
CA VAL A 201 16.28 5.61 -25.85
C VAL A 201 15.89 7.01 -26.33
N PRO A 202 16.40 7.49 -27.49
CA PRO A 202 15.98 8.77 -28.03
C PRO A 202 14.49 8.75 -28.35
N ALA A 203 13.80 9.85 -28.03
CA ALA A 203 12.41 10.05 -28.45
C ALA A 203 12.35 10.05 -29.98
N GLU A 204 11.68 9.08 -30.57
CA GLU A 204 11.28 9.12 -31.97
C GLU A 204 10.30 10.27 -32.19
N LYS A 205 10.58 11.05 -33.25
CA LYS A 205 9.81 12.22 -33.69
C LYS A 205 8.43 11.83 -34.21
#